data_e4db2082ce4d3dbf8bbf5aee6a982881
#
_entry.id   e4db2082ce4d3dbf8bbf5aee6a982881
#
_cell.length_a   1.000
_cell.length_b   1.000
_cell.length_c   1.000
_cell.angle_alpha   90.00
_cell.angle_beta   90.00
_cell.angle_gamma   90.00
#
_symmetry.space_group_name_H-M   'P 1'
#
loop_
_entity.id
_entity.type
_entity.pdbx_description
1 polymer ?
#
loop_
_entity_poly.entity_id
_entity_poly.type
_entity_poly.pdbx_seq_one_letter_code
_entity_poly.pdbx_strand_id
1 'polypeptide(L)'
;MPSFDTPEPISVTAHVEAGSIQFTAGDGPATVVDVRPRDPKRDQDVRTAGQTGVTYAGGTLTVRTPKLGLLGRTGTVDVTVGLPVGSHAEVTGAWLQVFGEGRLGEVRVKTSSGDVRLDTTGPLKLTASHGSITVDRVEGAAEIATSSGSVRVGLVDGPAVLKNSHGTTSVEEARGDLRVSGANGDILIARAEGSVTATAANGTLRVAEVSRGTVQLETSYGAIEVGVREGTAAWLDVSSDSGQVRNTLSASKAPEESADTVKIRARTRFGNIDVRRARP
;
A
#
# COMPACT_ATOMS: atom_id res chain seq x y z
N MET A 1 27.00 14.54 -10.19
CA MET A 1 25.55 14.39 -10.29
C MET A 1 25.12 14.62 -11.72
N PRO A 2 24.68 13.60 -12.47
CA PRO A 2 24.04 13.80 -13.76
C PRO A 2 22.76 14.61 -13.62
N SER A 3 22.56 15.54 -14.55
CA SER A 3 21.37 16.39 -14.63
C SER A 3 20.85 16.39 -16.05
N PHE A 4 19.54 16.29 -16.22
CA PHE A 4 18.85 16.21 -17.50
C PHE A 4 17.75 17.25 -17.54
N ASP A 5 17.61 17.93 -18.67
CA ASP A 5 16.51 18.87 -18.90
C ASP A 5 15.22 18.06 -19.13
N THR A 6 14.26 18.20 -18.23
CA THR A 6 13.01 17.43 -18.19
C THR A 6 11.87 18.33 -17.70
N PRO A 7 11.38 19.24 -18.53
CA PRO A 7 10.30 20.15 -18.14
C PRO A 7 8.95 19.44 -17.95
N GLU A 8 8.81 18.22 -18.46
CA GLU A 8 7.61 17.39 -18.36
C GLU A 8 7.85 16.12 -17.52
N PRO A 9 6.79 15.49 -16.99
CA PRO A 9 6.90 14.21 -16.28
C PRO A 9 7.61 13.16 -17.12
N ILE A 10 8.49 12.40 -16.50
CA ILE A 10 9.30 11.36 -17.12
C ILE A 10 8.94 9.96 -16.58
N SER A 11 9.47 8.93 -17.22
CA SER A 11 9.48 7.58 -16.68
C SER A 11 10.85 7.25 -16.10
N VAL A 12 10.87 6.63 -14.91
CA VAL A 12 12.09 6.16 -14.28
C VAL A 12 12.05 4.64 -14.19
N THR A 13 13.09 3.97 -14.69
CA THR A 13 13.31 2.53 -14.48
C THR A 13 14.58 2.36 -13.66
N ALA A 14 14.42 1.95 -12.40
CA ALA A 14 15.53 1.76 -11.48
C ALA A 14 15.70 0.28 -11.10
N HIS A 15 16.92 -0.21 -11.26
CA HIS A 15 17.31 -1.51 -10.74
C HIS A 15 18.46 -1.30 -9.74
N VAL A 16 18.13 -1.34 -8.45
CA VAL A 16 19.07 -1.14 -7.35
C VAL A 16 19.04 -2.39 -6.48
N GLU A 17 20.08 -3.19 -6.50
CA GLU A 17 20.10 -4.51 -5.85
C GLU A 17 20.05 -4.39 -4.32
N ALA A 18 20.82 -3.46 -3.77
CA ALA A 18 20.86 -3.22 -2.31
C ALA A 18 21.09 -1.75 -1.99
N GLY A 19 20.34 -1.21 -1.03
CA GLY A 19 20.48 0.16 -0.57
C GLY A 19 19.16 0.89 -0.40
N SER A 20 19.13 2.14 -0.84
CA SER A 20 17.92 2.93 -0.88
C SER A 20 17.78 3.68 -2.20
N ILE A 21 16.53 3.94 -2.58
CA ILE A 21 16.21 4.89 -3.63
C ILE A 21 15.16 5.87 -3.11
N GLN A 22 15.45 7.15 -3.28
CA GLN A 22 14.56 8.24 -2.90
C GLN A 22 14.20 9.05 -4.13
N PHE A 23 12.90 9.20 -4.37
CA PHE A 23 12.34 10.11 -5.35
C PHE A 23 11.83 11.36 -4.66
N THR A 24 12.17 12.53 -5.19
CA THR A 24 11.62 13.80 -4.73
C THR A 24 10.95 14.45 -5.92
N ALA A 25 9.62 14.41 -5.95
CA ALA A 25 8.82 15.02 -7.01
C ALA A 25 8.61 16.52 -6.72
N GLY A 26 9.02 17.36 -7.64
CA GLY A 26 8.93 18.83 -7.50
C GLY A 26 8.68 19.52 -8.82
N ASP A 27 8.48 20.84 -8.76
CA ASP A 27 8.16 21.68 -9.93
C ASP A 27 9.40 22.11 -10.74
N GLY A 28 10.56 21.53 -10.45
CA GLY A 28 11.79 21.85 -11.16
C GLY A 28 11.80 21.31 -12.61
N PRO A 29 12.43 22.05 -13.57
CA PRO A 29 12.49 21.67 -14.97
C PRO A 29 13.57 20.61 -15.27
N ALA A 30 14.22 20.07 -14.26
CA ALA A 30 15.36 19.17 -14.45
C ALA A 30 15.27 17.95 -13.54
N THR A 31 15.66 16.82 -14.11
CA THR A 31 15.88 15.58 -13.34
C THR A 31 17.35 15.51 -12.91
N VAL A 32 17.57 15.38 -11.62
CA VAL A 32 18.91 15.28 -11.01
C VAL A 32 19.05 13.94 -10.32
N VAL A 33 20.14 13.22 -10.60
CA VAL A 33 20.42 11.92 -9.98
C VAL A 33 21.72 12.00 -9.19
N ASP A 34 21.66 11.57 -7.95
CA ASP A 34 22.84 11.38 -7.10
C ASP A 34 22.96 9.92 -6.67
N VAL A 35 24.11 9.35 -6.84
CA VAL A 35 24.42 7.97 -6.46
C VAL A 35 25.61 7.97 -5.52
N ARG A 36 25.39 7.54 -4.29
CA ARG A 36 26.42 7.52 -3.25
C ARG A 36 26.63 6.11 -2.70
N PRO A 37 27.89 5.76 -2.34
CA PRO A 37 28.09 4.56 -1.54
C PRO A 37 27.44 4.76 -0.16
N ARG A 38 26.75 3.75 0.36
CA ARG A 38 26.16 3.82 1.71
C ARG A 38 27.26 3.97 2.77
N ASP A 39 28.33 3.23 2.63
CA ASP A 39 29.53 3.39 3.45
C ASP A 39 30.73 3.76 2.57
N PRO A 40 31.22 5.01 2.61
CA PRO A 40 32.37 5.45 1.79
C PRO A 40 33.69 4.79 2.22
N LYS A 41 33.75 4.06 3.33
CA LYS A 41 34.92 3.30 3.78
C LYS A 41 34.94 1.88 3.25
N ARG A 42 33.83 1.40 2.68
CA ARG A 42 33.73 0.06 2.09
C ARG A 42 34.01 0.12 0.59
N ASP A 43 35.14 -0.41 0.17
CA ASP A 43 35.56 -0.43 -1.25
C ASP A 43 34.48 -0.97 -2.19
N GLN A 44 33.66 -1.89 -1.72
CA GLN A 44 32.60 -2.51 -2.52
C GLN A 44 31.45 -1.55 -2.76
N ASP A 45 31.05 -0.76 -1.75
CA ASP A 45 29.99 0.24 -1.90
C ASP A 45 30.46 1.36 -2.82
N VAL A 46 31.72 1.79 -2.66
CA VAL A 46 32.35 2.79 -3.54
C VAL A 46 32.43 2.30 -4.98
N ARG A 47 32.86 1.05 -5.21
CA ARG A 47 32.87 0.47 -6.55
C ARG A 47 31.49 0.34 -7.16
N THR A 48 30.52 -0.12 -6.38
CA THR A 48 29.13 -0.25 -6.85
C THR A 48 28.56 1.10 -7.23
N ALA A 49 28.76 2.13 -6.40
CA ALA A 49 28.31 3.49 -6.70
C ALA A 49 28.96 4.04 -7.98
N GLY A 50 30.30 3.87 -8.12
CA GLY A 50 31.04 4.33 -9.30
C GLY A 50 30.70 3.58 -10.60
N GLN A 51 30.19 2.35 -10.50
CA GLN A 51 29.78 1.52 -11.64
C GLN A 51 28.27 1.57 -11.91
N THR A 52 27.50 2.29 -11.09
CA THR A 52 26.07 2.46 -11.32
C THR A 52 25.83 3.33 -12.55
N GLY A 53 25.21 2.71 -13.55
CA GLY A 53 24.86 3.40 -14.79
C GLY A 53 23.63 4.28 -14.60
N VAL A 54 23.74 5.54 -15.05
CA VAL A 54 22.64 6.51 -15.12
C VAL A 54 22.56 7.01 -16.55
N THR A 55 21.45 6.75 -17.22
CA THR A 55 21.22 7.17 -18.61
C THR A 55 19.82 7.75 -18.77
N TYR A 56 19.69 8.75 -19.62
CA TYR A 56 18.40 9.32 -19.99
C TYR A 56 18.26 9.33 -21.50
N ALA A 57 17.20 8.69 -21.98
CA ALA A 57 16.89 8.63 -23.41
C ALA A 57 15.37 8.45 -23.62
N GLY A 58 14.82 9.16 -24.59
CA GLY A 58 13.42 9.02 -24.99
C GLY A 58 12.42 9.21 -23.85
N GLY A 59 12.64 10.18 -22.95
CA GLY A 59 11.77 10.43 -21.82
C GLY A 59 11.90 9.42 -20.66
N THR A 60 12.87 8.50 -20.74
CA THR A 60 13.11 7.49 -19.72
C THR A 60 14.46 7.65 -19.07
N LEU A 61 14.48 7.82 -17.75
CA LEU A 61 15.67 7.73 -16.92
C LEU A 61 15.88 6.27 -16.51
N THR A 62 17.05 5.73 -16.77
CA THR A 62 17.44 4.40 -16.32
C THR A 62 18.57 4.49 -15.30
N VAL A 63 18.34 3.92 -14.11
CA VAL A 63 19.36 3.76 -13.06
C VAL A 63 19.60 2.29 -12.83
N ARG A 64 20.83 1.82 -13.00
CA ARG A 64 21.13 0.40 -12.87
C ARG A 64 22.43 0.16 -12.14
N THR A 65 22.36 -0.51 -10.99
CA THR A 65 23.55 -1.04 -10.32
C THR A 65 24.15 -2.20 -11.10
N PRO A 66 25.47 -2.43 -11.01
CA PRO A 66 26.10 -3.55 -11.70
C PRO A 66 25.49 -4.89 -11.26
N LYS A 67 25.33 -5.81 -12.21
CA LYS A 67 24.87 -7.16 -11.92
C LYS A 67 25.91 -7.90 -11.07
N LEU A 68 25.43 -8.67 -10.10
CA LEU A 68 26.27 -9.61 -9.34
C LEU A 68 26.99 -10.57 -10.29
N GLY A 69 28.31 -10.61 -10.23
CA GLY A 69 29.08 -11.73 -10.78
C GLY A 69 28.83 -13.00 -9.94
N LEU A 70 29.08 -14.18 -10.51
CA LEU A 70 28.82 -15.50 -9.88
C LEU A 70 29.42 -15.69 -8.46
N LEU A 71 30.36 -14.85 -8.03
CA LEU A 71 31.07 -14.93 -6.74
C LEU A 71 31.14 -13.58 -6.01
N GLY A 72 30.45 -12.55 -6.50
CA GLY A 72 30.55 -11.19 -5.96
C GLY A 72 29.44 -10.83 -4.98
N ARG A 73 29.80 -10.15 -3.89
CA ARG A 73 28.82 -9.43 -3.04
C ARG A 73 28.51 -8.10 -3.68
N THR A 74 27.24 -7.70 -3.76
CA THR A 74 26.83 -6.35 -4.18
C THR A 74 27.16 -5.35 -3.08
N GLY A 75 27.73 -4.21 -3.45
CA GLY A 75 27.81 -3.07 -2.55
C GLY A 75 26.44 -2.41 -2.38
N THR A 76 26.30 -1.68 -1.32
CA THR A 76 25.08 -0.95 -0.97
C THR A 76 25.20 0.51 -1.39
N VAL A 77 24.19 1.02 -2.10
CA VAL A 77 24.17 2.38 -2.61
C VAL A 77 22.93 3.14 -2.19
N ASP A 78 23.06 4.43 -2.01
CA ASP A 78 21.95 5.33 -1.80
C ASP A 78 21.78 6.20 -3.06
N VAL A 79 20.61 6.11 -3.66
CA VAL A 79 20.25 6.82 -4.90
C VAL A 79 19.20 7.86 -4.58
N THR A 80 19.44 9.11 -4.96
CA THR A 80 18.44 10.18 -4.87
C THR A 80 18.11 10.66 -6.28
N VAL A 81 16.83 10.76 -6.59
CA VAL A 81 16.31 11.22 -7.89
C VAL A 81 15.34 12.36 -7.66
N GLY A 82 15.76 13.58 -7.97
CA GLY A 82 14.85 14.71 -8.12
C GLY A 82 14.22 14.69 -9.51
N LEU A 83 12.90 14.83 -9.62
CA LEU A 83 12.17 14.68 -10.88
C LEU A 83 10.90 15.54 -10.90
N PRO A 84 10.32 15.83 -12.07
CA PRO A 84 9.06 16.56 -12.18
C PRO A 84 7.88 15.84 -11.53
N VAL A 85 6.95 16.60 -10.96
CA VAL A 85 5.68 16.09 -10.41
C VAL A 85 4.93 15.26 -11.45
N GLY A 86 4.34 14.13 -11.03
CA GLY A 86 3.60 13.23 -11.90
C GLY A 86 4.46 12.25 -12.70
N SER A 87 5.78 12.24 -12.50
CA SER A 87 6.68 11.26 -13.12
C SER A 87 6.39 9.84 -12.63
N HIS A 88 6.56 8.87 -13.54
CA HIS A 88 6.33 7.46 -13.25
C HIS A 88 7.59 6.80 -12.73
N ALA A 89 7.46 5.79 -11.85
CA ALA A 89 8.59 5.08 -11.30
C ALA A 89 8.38 3.56 -11.31
N GLU A 90 9.29 2.84 -11.95
CA GLU A 90 9.41 1.39 -11.86
C GLU A 90 10.71 1.03 -11.16
N VAL A 91 10.60 0.37 -10.01
CA VAL A 91 11.74 0.11 -9.11
C VAL A 91 11.83 -1.39 -8.81
N THR A 92 13.01 -1.95 -8.99
CA THR A 92 13.29 -3.35 -8.68
C THR A 92 14.58 -3.48 -7.86
N GLY A 93 14.59 -4.39 -6.90
CA GLY A 93 15.77 -4.67 -6.08
C GLY A 93 15.57 -5.87 -5.14
N ALA A 94 16.61 -6.32 -4.49
CA ALA A 94 16.53 -7.41 -3.51
C ALA A 94 16.45 -6.85 -2.08
N TRP A 95 17.39 -6.03 -1.68
CA TRP A 95 17.44 -5.39 -0.35
C TRP A 95 17.34 -3.87 -0.50
N LEU A 96 16.14 -3.40 -0.84
CA LEU A 96 15.95 -2.04 -1.30
C LEU A 96 14.85 -1.33 -0.50
N GLN A 97 15.22 -0.25 0.15
CA GLN A 97 14.28 0.73 0.70
C GLN A 97 13.87 1.71 -0.40
N VAL A 98 12.58 2.03 -0.46
CA VAL A 98 12.03 2.95 -1.47
C VAL A 98 11.29 4.08 -0.78
N PHE A 99 11.68 5.30 -1.09
CA PHE A 99 11.04 6.51 -0.59
C PHE A 99 10.56 7.37 -1.76
N GLY A 100 9.34 7.88 -1.66
CA GLY A 100 8.76 8.80 -2.63
C GLY A 100 8.13 9.99 -1.91
N GLU A 101 8.71 11.16 -2.08
CA GLU A 101 8.23 12.42 -1.55
C GLU A 101 7.53 13.22 -2.64
N GLY A 102 6.41 13.83 -2.30
CA GLY A 102 5.56 14.58 -3.22
C GLY A 102 4.65 13.67 -4.06
N ARG A 103 4.20 14.17 -5.22
CA ARG A 103 3.21 13.50 -6.07
C ARG A 103 3.89 12.82 -7.25
N LEU A 104 3.93 11.49 -7.21
CA LEU A 104 4.37 10.64 -8.32
C LEU A 104 3.17 10.25 -9.20
N GLY A 105 3.44 9.88 -10.45
CA GLY A 105 2.49 9.24 -11.35
C GLY A 105 2.29 7.76 -11.00
N GLU A 106 2.22 6.90 -12.01
CA GLU A 106 2.16 5.45 -11.78
C GLU A 106 3.45 4.96 -11.11
N VAL A 107 3.31 4.16 -10.03
CA VAL A 107 4.45 3.60 -9.30
C VAL A 107 4.36 2.08 -9.28
N ARG A 108 5.46 1.44 -9.68
CA ARG A 108 5.63 -0.01 -9.59
C ARG A 108 6.88 -0.34 -8.79
N VAL A 109 6.72 -1.06 -7.71
CA VAL A 109 7.83 -1.47 -6.84
C VAL A 109 7.85 -2.99 -6.69
N LYS A 110 9.02 -3.59 -6.88
CA LYS A 110 9.26 -4.99 -6.56
C LYS A 110 10.56 -5.12 -5.78
N THR A 111 10.44 -5.54 -4.52
CA THR A 111 11.59 -5.78 -3.64
C THR A 111 11.42 -7.09 -2.87
N SER A 112 12.52 -7.71 -2.48
CA SER A 112 12.44 -8.87 -1.58
C SER A 112 12.43 -8.42 -0.13
N SER A 113 13.23 -7.41 0.23
CA SER A 113 13.31 -6.90 1.59
C SER A 113 13.62 -5.41 1.59
N GLY A 114 12.96 -4.66 2.46
CA GLY A 114 13.14 -3.23 2.63
C GLY A 114 11.80 -2.52 2.80
N ASP A 115 11.84 -1.42 3.49
CA ASP A 115 10.66 -0.60 3.73
C ASP A 115 10.34 0.25 2.51
N VAL A 116 9.05 0.45 2.27
CA VAL A 116 8.54 1.33 1.22
C VAL A 116 7.69 2.42 1.85
N ARG A 117 8.04 3.67 1.59
CA ARG A 117 7.27 4.82 2.03
C ARG A 117 7.04 5.78 0.87
N LEU A 118 5.77 6.04 0.58
CA LEU A 118 5.34 6.89 -0.52
C LEU A 118 4.30 7.91 -0.02
N ASP A 119 4.46 9.16 -0.39
CA ASP A 119 3.49 10.19 -0.07
C ASP A 119 2.24 10.03 -0.97
N THR A 120 2.27 10.58 -2.17
CA THR A 120 1.15 10.52 -3.11
C THR A 120 1.56 9.84 -4.41
N THR A 121 0.77 8.88 -4.85
CA THR A 121 0.99 8.20 -6.14
C THR A 121 -0.29 8.21 -6.97
N GLY A 122 -0.15 8.13 -8.29
CA GLY A 122 -1.19 7.64 -9.18
C GLY A 122 -1.45 6.15 -8.92
N PRO A 123 -1.77 5.34 -9.96
CA PRO A 123 -1.91 3.90 -9.77
C PRO A 123 -0.66 3.27 -9.16
N LEU A 124 -0.85 2.37 -8.18
CA LEU A 124 0.24 1.75 -7.44
C LEU A 124 0.21 0.22 -7.56
N LYS A 125 1.35 -0.35 -7.96
CA LYS A 125 1.59 -1.79 -7.87
C LYS A 125 2.85 -2.07 -7.07
N LEU A 126 2.70 -2.71 -5.90
CA LEU A 126 3.79 -2.97 -4.98
C LEU A 126 3.83 -4.44 -4.59
N THR A 127 4.98 -5.06 -4.75
CA THR A 127 5.23 -6.43 -4.28
C THR A 127 6.51 -6.45 -3.45
N ALA A 128 6.37 -6.90 -2.19
CA ALA A 128 7.49 -7.09 -1.29
C ALA A 128 7.40 -8.48 -0.63
N SER A 129 8.51 -9.02 -0.14
CA SER A 129 8.42 -10.20 0.72
C SER A 129 8.48 -9.81 2.18
N HIS A 130 9.39 -8.88 2.55
CA HIS A 130 9.59 -8.44 3.93
C HIS A 130 9.78 -6.93 3.99
N GLY A 131 9.19 -6.29 5.00
CA GLY A 131 9.33 -4.86 5.24
C GLY A 131 7.97 -4.17 5.44
N SER A 132 8.01 -3.00 6.02
CA SER A 132 6.82 -2.18 6.23
C SER A 132 6.51 -1.36 4.98
N ILE A 133 5.23 -1.29 4.64
CA ILE A 133 4.73 -0.50 3.51
C ILE A 133 3.84 0.60 4.08
N THR A 134 4.18 1.84 3.79
CA THR A 134 3.38 3.01 4.15
C THR A 134 3.14 3.84 2.90
N VAL A 135 1.89 4.11 2.58
CA VAL A 135 1.49 4.97 1.47
C VAL A 135 0.44 5.94 1.98
N ASP A 136 0.70 7.23 1.87
CA ASP A 136 -0.24 8.21 2.42
C ASP A 136 -1.46 8.37 1.51
N ARG A 137 -1.27 8.43 0.17
CA ARG A 137 -2.38 8.54 -0.77
C ARG A 137 -2.13 7.82 -2.09
N VAL A 138 -3.14 7.12 -2.59
CA VAL A 138 -3.18 6.54 -3.95
C VAL A 138 -4.34 7.17 -4.74
N GLU A 139 -3.99 7.94 -5.76
CA GLU A 139 -4.95 8.60 -6.68
C GLU A 139 -5.31 7.66 -7.85
N GLY A 140 -5.80 6.49 -7.56
CA GLY A 140 -6.13 5.47 -8.57
C GLY A 140 -6.22 4.08 -7.97
N ALA A 141 -6.00 3.05 -8.80
CA ALA A 141 -6.02 1.67 -8.34
C ALA A 141 -4.77 1.32 -7.53
N ALA A 142 -4.93 0.55 -6.47
CA ALA A 142 -3.85 0.05 -5.63
C ALA A 142 -3.79 -1.48 -5.64
N GLU A 143 -2.64 -2.05 -5.95
CA GLU A 143 -2.34 -3.47 -5.78
C GLU A 143 -1.09 -3.61 -4.91
N ILE A 144 -1.26 -4.04 -3.66
CA ILE A 144 -0.16 -4.19 -2.70
C ILE A 144 -0.12 -5.64 -2.22
N ALA A 145 1.03 -6.29 -2.35
CA ALA A 145 1.24 -7.65 -1.87
C ALA A 145 2.54 -7.74 -1.06
N THR A 146 2.43 -8.27 0.17
CA THR A 146 3.60 -8.58 1.01
C THR A 146 3.42 -9.91 1.74
N SER A 147 4.53 -10.57 2.04
CA SER A 147 4.48 -11.79 2.85
C SER A 147 4.58 -11.49 4.34
N SER A 148 5.36 -10.47 4.74
CA SER A 148 5.55 -10.15 6.16
C SER A 148 5.90 -8.68 6.35
N GLY A 149 5.25 -8.05 7.31
CA GLY A 149 5.40 -6.65 7.66
C GLY A 149 4.05 -5.96 7.83
N SER A 150 4.07 -4.71 8.22
CA SER A 150 2.85 -3.89 8.31
C SER A 150 2.55 -3.22 6.95
N VAL A 151 1.28 -3.17 6.60
CA VAL A 151 0.79 -2.38 5.46
C VAL A 151 -0.09 -1.26 5.99
N ARG A 152 0.27 -0.02 5.71
CA ARG A 152 -0.54 1.15 6.06
C ARG A 152 -0.80 1.97 4.80
N VAL A 153 -2.06 2.19 4.52
CA VAL A 153 -2.52 3.04 3.43
C VAL A 153 -3.45 4.11 4.01
N GLY A 154 -3.14 5.37 3.79
CA GLY A 154 -3.99 6.49 4.20
C GLY A 154 -5.27 6.52 3.36
N LEU A 155 -5.21 7.12 2.20
CA LEU A 155 -6.36 7.28 1.31
C LEU A 155 -6.16 6.51 0.00
N VAL A 156 -7.20 5.79 -0.44
CA VAL A 156 -7.27 5.22 -1.80
C VAL A 156 -8.52 5.75 -2.50
N ASP A 157 -8.33 6.48 -3.60
CA ASP A 157 -9.44 7.02 -4.39
C ASP A 157 -10.09 5.97 -5.32
N GLY A 158 -9.33 4.98 -5.79
CA GLY A 158 -9.78 3.92 -6.69
C GLY A 158 -9.95 2.55 -6.03
N PRO A 159 -10.18 1.49 -6.83
CA PRO A 159 -10.25 0.13 -6.31
C PRO A 159 -8.90 -0.32 -5.74
N ALA A 160 -8.93 -1.06 -4.63
CA ALA A 160 -7.72 -1.53 -3.96
C ALA A 160 -7.75 -3.04 -3.67
N VAL A 161 -6.62 -3.70 -3.90
CA VAL A 161 -6.37 -5.10 -3.54
C VAL A 161 -5.12 -5.17 -2.69
N LEU A 162 -5.28 -5.52 -1.42
CA LEU A 162 -4.19 -5.63 -0.45
C LEU A 162 -4.04 -7.09 0.01
N LYS A 163 -2.84 -7.63 -0.08
CA LYS A 163 -2.51 -8.99 0.36
C LYS A 163 -1.33 -8.94 1.33
N ASN A 164 -1.55 -9.41 2.55
CA ASN A 164 -0.50 -9.46 3.57
C ASN A 164 -0.59 -10.77 4.34
N SER A 165 0.37 -11.67 4.16
CA SER A 165 0.29 -12.96 4.83
C SER A 165 0.51 -12.85 6.34
N HIS A 166 1.44 -11.99 6.80
CA HIS A 166 1.76 -11.85 8.23
C HIS A 166 1.99 -10.39 8.61
N GLY A 167 1.15 -9.87 9.48
CA GLY A 167 1.22 -8.51 10.01
C GLY A 167 -0.07 -7.72 9.80
N THR A 168 -0.16 -6.59 10.45
CA THR A 168 -1.34 -5.74 10.42
C THR A 168 -1.46 -5.02 9.08
N THR A 169 -2.67 -5.00 8.54
CA THR A 169 -3.04 -4.16 7.39
C THR A 169 -4.02 -3.09 7.85
N SER A 170 -3.68 -1.82 7.66
CA SER A 170 -4.53 -0.69 8.00
C SER A 170 -4.80 0.20 6.79
N VAL A 171 -6.07 0.58 6.61
CA VAL A 171 -6.53 1.53 5.60
C VAL A 171 -7.33 2.61 6.31
N GLU A 172 -6.97 3.88 6.15
CA GLU A 172 -7.70 4.96 6.80
C GLU A 172 -8.98 5.30 6.04
N GLU A 173 -8.89 5.48 4.72
CA GLU A 173 -10.06 5.78 3.89
C GLU A 173 -9.98 5.04 2.54
N ALA A 174 -11.02 4.29 2.20
CA ALA A 174 -11.20 3.69 0.89
C ALA A 174 -12.48 4.23 0.23
N ARG A 175 -12.32 4.94 -0.89
CA ARG A 175 -13.45 5.51 -1.65
C ARG A 175 -13.99 4.53 -2.68
N GLY A 176 -13.11 3.71 -3.25
CA GLY A 176 -13.46 2.62 -4.16
C GLY A 176 -13.68 1.29 -3.44
N ASP A 177 -13.90 0.25 -4.24
CA ASP A 177 -14.01 -1.11 -3.71
C ASP A 177 -12.69 -1.59 -3.13
N LEU A 178 -12.73 -2.16 -1.93
CA LEU A 178 -11.55 -2.62 -1.19
C LEU A 178 -11.59 -4.12 -0.97
N ARG A 179 -10.55 -4.81 -1.40
CA ARG A 179 -10.33 -6.21 -1.10
C ARG A 179 -9.05 -6.41 -0.31
N VAL A 180 -9.15 -6.97 0.88
CA VAL A 180 -8.01 -7.26 1.75
C VAL A 180 -7.97 -8.74 2.08
N SER A 181 -6.82 -9.36 1.97
CA SER A 181 -6.62 -10.75 2.38
C SER A 181 -5.36 -10.91 3.20
N GLY A 182 -5.46 -11.65 4.29
CA GLY A 182 -4.37 -11.97 5.19
C GLY A 182 -4.42 -13.42 5.67
N ALA A 183 -3.33 -13.92 6.23
CA ALA A 183 -3.32 -15.17 6.96
C ALA A 183 -3.28 -14.91 8.47
N ASN A 184 -2.31 -14.12 8.93
CA ASN A 184 -2.13 -13.83 10.35
C ASN A 184 -1.88 -12.33 10.56
N GLY A 185 -2.79 -11.68 11.23
CA GLY A 185 -2.73 -10.26 11.55
C GLY A 185 -4.07 -9.56 11.38
N ASP A 186 -4.19 -8.44 12.03
CA ASP A 186 -5.43 -7.67 12.03
C ASP A 186 -5.61 -6.89 10.73
N ILE A 187 -6.86 -6.75 10.30
CA ILE A 187 -7.27 -5.89 9.19
C ILE A 187 -8.13 -4.78 9.77
N LEU A 188 -7.62 -3.55 9.69
CA LEU A 188 -8.25 -2.38 10.28
C LEU A 188 -8.58 -1.38 9.18
N ILE A 189 -9.85 -1.11 8.95
CA ILE A 189 -10.34 -0.14 7.98
C ILE A 189 -11.09 0.93 8.75
N ALA A 190 -10.63 2.18 8.69
CA ALA A 190 -11.29 3.25 9.43
C ALA A 190 -12.57 3.69 8.71
N ARG A 191 -12.51 3.96 7.40
CA ARG A 191 -13.68 4.36 6.62
C ARG A 191 -13.71 3.68 5.25
N ALA A 192 -14.88 3.19 4.86
CA ALA A 192 -15.12 2.66 3.53
C ALA A 192 -16.40 3.26 2.93
N GLU A 193 -16.27 3.84 1.74
CA GLU A 193 -17.38 4.39 0.96
C GLU A 193 -17.86 3.42 -0.13
N GLY A 194 -17.04 2.46 -0.53
CA GLY A 194 -17.35 1.39 -1.47
C GLY A 194 -17.58 0.04 -0.79
N SER A 195 -17.63 -1.02 -1.61
CA SER A 195 -17.75 -2.39 -1.10
C SER A 195 -16.43 -2.85 -0.47
N VAL A 196 -16.52 -3.64 0.61
CA VAL A 196 -15.38 -4.21 1.32
C VAL A 196 -15.46 -5.72 1.33
N THR A 197 -14.38 -6.37 0.91
CA THR A 197 -14.18 -7.81 1.14
C THR A 197 -12.89 -8.01 1.93
N ALA A 198 -12.99 -8.49 3.17
CA ALA A 198 -11.82 -8.77 3.99
C ALA A 198 -11.84 -10.20 4.50
N THR A 199 -10.72 -10.91 4.31
CA THR A 199 -10.57 -12.31 4.73
C THR A 199 -9.26 -12.50 5.49
N ALA A 200 -9.32 -13.21 6.62
CA ALA A 200 -8.15 -13.62 7.37
C ALA A 200 -8.30 -15.05 7.89
N ALA A 201 -7.20 -15.74 8.14
CA ALA A 201 -7.26 -16.98 8.90
C ALA A 201 -7.28 -16.70 10.41
N ASN A 202 -6.38 -15.79 10.86
CA ASN A 202 -6.26 -15.38 12.26
C ASN A 202 -6.10 -13.87 12.35
N GLY A 203 -6.92 -13.22 13.14
CA GLY A 203 -6.85 -11.78 13.39
C GLY A 203 -8.23 -11.12 13.46
N THR A 204 -8.26 -9.96 14.01
CA THR A 204 -9.45 -9.12 14.10
C THR A 204 -9.71 -8.43 12.77
N LEU A 205 -10.96 -8.48 12.30
CA LEU A 205 -11.42 -7.69 11.16
C LEU A 205 -12.27 -6.54 11.67
N ARG A 206 -11.81 -5.34 11.48
CA ARG A 206 -12.52 -4.14 11.94
C ARG A 206 -12.73 -3.17 10.79
N VAL A 207 -13.99 -2.81 10.58
CA VAL A 207 -14.38 -1.68 9.72
C VAL A 207 -15.11 -0.68 10.58
N ALA A 208 -14.46 0.45 10.87
CA ALA A 208 -15.00 1.36 11.87
C ALA A 208 -16.21 2.16 11.34
N GLU A 209 -16.23 2.46 10.04
CA GLU A 209 -17.37 3.12 9.40
C GLU A 209 -17.60 2.60 7.97
N VAL A 210 -18.83 2.18 7.69
CA VAL A 210 -19.34 1.89 6.34
C VAL A 210 -20.59 2.70 6.05
N SER A 211 -20.70 3.22 4.81
CA SER A 211 -21.85 4.02 4.40
C SER A 211 -22.73 3.35 3.35
N ARG A 212 -22.18 2.54 2.46
CA ARG A 212 -22.92 1.90 1.35
C ARG A 212 -22.22 0.65 0.82
N GLY A 213 -22.87 -0.06 -0.07
CA GLY A 213 -22.29 -1.21 -0.78
C GLY A 213 -22.44 -2.54 -0.03
N THR A 214 -21.54 -3.47 -0.31
CA THR A 214 -21.53 -4.80 0.32
C THR A 214 -20.24 -4.97 1.15
N VAL A 215 -20.40 -5.30 2.41
CA VAL A 215 -19.29 -5.59 3.34
C VAL A 215 -19.31 -7.08 3.63
N GLN A 216 -18.28 -7.79 3.18
CA GLN A 216 -18.07 -9.20 3.40
C GLN A 216 -16.81 -9.42 4.22
N LEU A 217 -16.97 -9.93 5.44
CA LEU A 217 -15.88 -10.17 6.38
C LEU A 217 -15.87 -11.63 6.82
N GLU A 218 -14.72 -12.26 6.69
CA GLU A 218 -14.57 -13.67 7.07
C GLU A 218 -13.23 -13.90 7.77
N THR A 219 -13.29 -14.51 8.96
CA THR A 219 -12.10 -14.96 9.68
C THR A 219 -12.36 -16.33 10.31
N SER A 220 -11.30 -17.13 10.51
CA SER A 220 -11.46 -18.38 11.26
C SER A 220 -11.30 -18.14 12.76
N TYR A 221 -10.31 -17.36 13.16
CA TYR A 221 -10.00 -17.05 14.56
C TYR A 221 -9.83 -15.56 14.74
N GLY A 222 -10.80 -14.91 15.33
CA GLY A 222 -10.75 -13.48 15.61
C GLY A 222 -12.13 -12.84 15.69
N ALA A 223 -12.17 -11.66 16.25
CA ALA A 223 -13.37 -10.85 16.32
C ALA A 223 -13.65 -10.13 15.00
N ILE A 224 -14.93 -9.83 14.74
CA ILE A 224 -15.35 -8.97 13.64
C ILE A 224 -16.09 -7.77 14.22
N GLU A 225 -15.68 -6.58 13.87
CA GLU A 225 -16.33 -5.34 14.29
C GLU A 225 -16.74 -4.51 13.08
N VAL A 226 -18.00 -4.09 13.02
CA VAL A 226 -18.51 -3.25 11.94
C VAL A 226 -19.28 -2.08 12.50
N GLY A 227 -18.86 -0.87 12.14
CA GLY A 227 -19.56 0.37 12.39
C GLY A 227 -20.39 0.78 11.16
N VAL A 228 -21.66 1.00 11.33
CA VAL A 228 -22.58 1.50 10.29
C VAL A 228 -22.79 2.98 10.50
N ARG A 229 -22.55 3.78 9.45
CA ARG A 229 -22.75 5.23 9.47
C ARG A 229 -24.19 5.57 9.90
N GLU A 230 -24.35 6.64 10.64
CA GLU A 230 -25.67 7.12 11.02
C GLU A 230 -26.50 7.50 9.78
N GLY A 231 -27.77 7.17 9.79
CA GLY A 231 -28.66 7.36 8.62
C GLY A 231 -28.59 6.25 7.55
N THR A 232 -27.58 5.36 7.60
CA THR A 232 -27.48 4.23 6.66
C THR A 232 -28.32 3.05 7.14
N ALA A 233 -29.16 2.50 6.25
CA ALA A 233 -29.89 1.25 6.50
C ALA A 233 -29.00 0.04 6.28
N ALA A 234 -29.05 -0.95 7.19
CA ALA A 234 -28.18 -2.12 7.13
C ALA A 234 -28.97 -3.44 7.04
N TRP A 235 -28.59 -4.28 6.09
CA TRP A 235 -29.00 -5.67 6.02
C TRP A 235 -27.90 -6.55 6.59
N LEU A 236 -28.23 -7.42 7.56
CA LEU A 236 -27.26 -8.20 8.29
C LEU A 236 -27.45 -9.70 8.01
N ASP A 237 -26.37 -10.37 7.60
CA ASP A 237 -26.22 -11.82 7.53
C ASP A 237 -24.93 -12.16 8.30
N VAL A 238 -25.05 -12.36 9.61
CA VAL A 238 -23.90 -12.48 10.52
C VAL A 238 -24.00 -13.76 11.33
N SER A 239 -22.92 -14.54 11.41
CA SER A 239 -22.86 -15.77 12.18
C SER A 239 -21.48 -16.05 12.76
N SER A 240 -21.45 -16.53 13.99
CA SER A 240 -20.28 -17.09 14.65
C SER A 240 -20.57 -18.53 15.07
N ASP A 241 -19.66 -19.46 14.77
CA ASP A 241 -19.82 -20.87 15.18
C ASP A 241 -19.55 -21.00 16.69
N SER A 242 -18.60 -20.22 17.22
CA SER A 242 -18.20 -20.24 18.63
C SER A 242 -17.87 -18.82 19.08
N GLY A 243 -18.88 -18.11 19.52
CA GLY A 243 -18.80 -16.71 19.97
C GLY A 243 -20.18 -16.07 20.06
N GLN A 244 -20.18 -14.81 20.46
CA GLN A 244 -21.41 -14.03 20.58
C GLN A 244 -21.56 -13.10 19.39
N VAL A 245 -22.79 -13.02 18.87
CA VAL A 245 -23.18 -11.99 17.91
C VAL A 245 -23.96 -10.91 18.63
N ARG A 246 -23.42 -9.71 18.63
CA ARG A 246 -24.06 -8.52 19.21
C ARG A 246 -24.41 -7.55 18.10
N ASN A 247 -25.68 -7.24 18.01
CA ASN A 247 -26.18 -6.18 17.13
C ASN A 247 -26.82 -5.09 17.99
N THR A 248 -26.28 -3.87 17.92
CA THR A 248 -26.80 -2.71 18.63
C THR A 248 -27.43 -1.68 17.69
N LEU A 249 -27.64 -2.04 16.41
CA LEU A 249 -28.40 -1.21 15.51
C LEU A 249 -29.88 -1.25 15.88
N SER A 250 -30.50 -0.08 15.95
CA SER A 250 -31.97 0.00 16.14
C SER A 250 -32.67 -0.56 14.92
N ALA A 251 -33.74 -1.34 15.12
CA ALA A 251 -34.60 -1.76 14.02
C ALA A 251 -35.19 -0.51 13.34
N SER A 252 -34.87 -0.33 12.09
CA SER A 252 -35.41 0.77 11.27
C SER A 252 -36.63 0.24 10.50
N LYS A 253 -37.67 1.08 10.35
CA LYS A 253 -38.67 0.88 9.30
C LYS A 253 -37.94 0.87 7.95
N ALA A 254 -38.60 0.31 6.90
CA ALA A 254 -38.01 0.26 5.56
C ALA A 254 -37.32 1.61 5.23
N PRO A 255 -36.08 1.57 4.67
CA PRO A 255 -35.35 2.78 4.36
C PRO A 255 -36.18 3.66 3.41
N GLU A 256 -36.11 4.97 3.60
CA GLU A 256 -36.62 5.91 2.60
C GLU A 256 -35.90 5.65 1.27
N GLU A 257 -36.54 5.86 0.13
CA GLU A 257 -35.99 5.56 -1.21
C GLU A 257 -34.62 6.22 -1.49
N SER A 258 -34.27 7.25 -0.75
CA SER A 258 -33.01 8.01 -0.85
C SER A 258 -31.94 7.62 0.19
N ALA A 259 -32.22 6.69 1.12
CA ALA A 259 -31.27 6.32 2.15
C ALA A 259 -30.16 5.42 1.61
N ASP A 260 -28.90 5.72 1.99
CA ASP A 260 -27.78 4.83 1.75
C ASP A 260 -28.04 3.46 2.39
N THR A 261 -27.72 2.39 1.67
CA THR A 261 -27.91 1.02 2.14
C THR A 261 -26.61 0.23 2.11
N VAL A 262 -26.37 -0.57 3.14
CA VAL A 262 -25.24 -1.47 3.23
C VAL A 262 -25.71 -2.91 3.50
N LYS A 263 -25.12 -3.87 2.79
CA LYS A 263 -25.30 -5.30 3.07
C LYS A 263 -24.08 -5.83 3.79
N ILE A 264 -24.24 -6.32 5.01
CA ILE A 264 -23.14 -6.83 5.83
C ILE A 264 -23.27 -8.34 5.96
N ARG A 265 -22.24 -9.05 5.49
CA ARG A 265 -22.03 -10.46 5.71
C ARG A 265 -20.78 -10.64 6.55
N ALA A 266 -20.91 -11.17 7.75
CA ALA A 266 -19.78 -11.39 8.63
C ALA A 266 -19.82 -12.81 9.20
N ARG A 267 -18.71 -13.52 9.05
CA ARG A 267 -18.59 -14.91 9.50
C ARG A 267 -17.29 -15.13 10.23
N THR A 268 -17.36 -15.74 11.40
CA THR A 268 -16.19 -16.22 12.13
C THR A 268 -16.47 -17.60 12.71
N ARG A 269 -15.43 -18.44 12.80
CA ARG A 269 -15.57 -19.73 13.49
C ARG A 269 -15.42 -19.55 15.00
N PHE A 270 -14.38 -18.82 15.40
CA PHE A 270 -14.04 -18.60 16.82
C PHE A 270 -13.80 -17.11 17.05
N GLY A 271 -14.80 -16.42 17.62
CA GLY A 271 -14.72 -15.00 17.93
C GLY A 271 -16.09 -14.36 17.99
N ASN A 272 -16.12 -13.15 18.51
CA ASN A 272 -17.34 -12.37 18.61
C ASN A 272 -17.55 -11.51 17.36
N ILE A 273 -18.82 -11.26 17.03
CA ILE A 273 -19.19 -10.28 16.00
C ILE A 273 -19.97 -9.14 16.66
N ASP A 274 -19.49 -7.92 16.46
CA ASP A 274 -20.13 -6.69 16.97
C ASP A 274 -20.50 -5.79 15.79
N VAL A 275 -21.80 -5.55 15.62
CA VAL A 275 -22.33 -4.60 14.63
C VAL A 275 -23.02 -3.47 15.38
N ARG A 276 -22.55 -2.24 15.13
CA ARG A 276 -23.01 -1.05 15.86
C ARG A 276 -23.05 0.18 14.98
N ARG A 277 -23.59 1.28 15.49
CA ARG A 277 -23.39 2.58 14.84
C ARG A 277 -21.92 3.01 14.92
N ALA A 278 -21.42 3.59 13.83
CA ALA A 278 -20.11 4.19 13.84
C ALA A 278 -20.04 5.27 14.92
N ARG A 279 -18.92 5.35 15.60
CA ARG A 279 -18.68 6.45 16.55
C ARG A 279 -18.09 7.63 15.78
N PRO A 280 -18.55 8.85 16.08
CA PRO A 280 -18.00 10.07 15.47
C PRO A 280 -16.52 10.27 15.78
#